data_cfe6a25ab405b08284fde31ff5bd55f5
#
_entry.id   cfe6a25ab405b08284fde31ff5bd55f5
#
_cell.length_a   1.000
_cell.length_b   1.000
_cell.length_c   1.000
_cell.angle_alpha   90.00
_cell.angle_beta   90.00
_cell.angle_gamma   90.00
#
_symmetry.space_group_name_H-M   'P 1'
#
loop_
_entity.id
_entity.type
_entity.pdbx_description
1 polymer ?
#
loop_
_entity_poly.entity_id
_entity_poly.type
_entity_poly.pdbx_seq_one_letter_code
_entity_poly.pdbx_strand_id
1 'polypeptide(L)'
;MPRNRFFHCLTLAAAFFLLWETQASAYETRIVTDHANTPLFQLRFFDQGEEYGNALSETEGEVSTWQLSSAQKDAVTQAVELWADILGPGANNAVPAAINVGTMNEVNADAISVANPTWQGTPWEGASGLAGALIGDQSMNPPAQIRIGKMNFSIPDIPSPLPTGNGVNLVGTLYHEMGHALGISSLALVGEDDGGNPVYGFDTEISPWDRHLVDRYGVTPTTDMEVVRSEPETAPGADPVFTVGEMTESGVLFKGTHVSEVLAGALNGGLPIEGFEGDSLDLSHIELDRSLMSHQDYRNYQVFMEAELAALQDIGYTIDRKNFYGFSVYGDNLTLSNGQGYFARNAGGTAYLPGQAYGVGLHIYGSGNDITQTADLLACGTAGTGIRVDGEANTLRIAPGVRVSADGAYGTGLLLAYGKGQNVVSRGEIRATGTGGAGARFDFG
;
A
#
# COMPACT_ATOMS: atom_id res chain seq x y z
N MET A 1 -39.81 76.96 43.25
CA MET A 1 -40.37 75.61 43.03
C MET A 1 -40.38 75.34 41.56
N PRO A 2 -39.53 74.50 41.07
CA PRO A 2 -39.78 73.87 39.76
C PRO A 2 -39.86 72.35 39.86
N ARG A 3 -40.78 71.78 39.12
CA ARG A 3 -41.07 70.37 39.02
C ARG A 3 -40.07 69.65 38.08
N ASN A 4 -39.42 68.65 38.61
CA ASN A 4 -38.63 67.71 37.84
C ASN A 4 -39.57 66.83 36.99
N ARG A 5 -39.27 66.68 35.69
CA ARG A 5 -39.79 65.70 34.80
C ARG A 5 -38.66 64.69 34.51
N PHE A 6 -38.81 63.45 34.99
CA PHE A 6 -37.96 62.29 34.60
C PHE A 6 -38.39 61.83 33.22
N PHE A 7 -37.50 61.90 32.27
CA PHE A 7 -37.60 61.17 31.02
C PHE A 7 -37.01 59.75 31.22
N HIS A 8 -37.86 58.76 31.09
CA HIS A 8 -37.41 57.36 30.99
C HIS A 8 -36.99 57.11 29.54
N CYS A 9 -35.70 56.91 29.33
CA CYS A 9 -35.12 56.39 28.07
C CYS A 9 -35.24 54.88 28.10
N LEU A 10 -36.20 54.30 27.34
CA LEU A 10 -36.23 52.90 27.07
C LEU A 10 -35.14 52.59 26.05
N THR A 11 -34.06 51.99 26.49
CA THR A 11 -33.05 51.38 25.63
C THR A 11 -33.55 49.99 25.17
N LEU A 12 -34.02 49.89 23.90
CA LEU A 12 -34.22 48.61 23.24
C LEU A 12 -32.86 48.00 23.01
N ALA A 13 -32.48 46.98 23.79
CA ALA A 13 -31.39 46.07 23.48
C ALA A 13 -31.90 45.11 22.41
N ALA A 14 -31.56 45.37 21.14
CA ALA A 14 -31.70 44.40 20.08
C ALA A 14 -30.63 43.29 20.30
N ALA A 15 -31.05 42.17 20.85
CA ALA A 15 -30.23 40.96 20.88
C ALA A 15 -30.11 40.44 19.45
N PHE A 16 -28.99 40.72 18.80
CA PHE A 16 -28.57 40.02 17.63
C PHE A 16 -28.19 38.60 18.08
N PHE A 17 -29.11 37.65 17.96
CA PHE A 17 -28.78 36.23 17.89
C PHE A 17 -28.06 36.03 16.55
N LEU A 18 -26.75 36.03 16.56
CA LEU A 18 -25.96 35.38 15.54
C LEU A 18 -26.33 33.89 15.62
N LEU A 19 -27.25 33.49 14.77
CA LEU A 19 -27.37 32.10 14.36
C LEU A 19 -26.04 31.74 13.68
N TRP A 20 -25.12 31.20 14.42
CA TRP A 20 -24.07 30.42 13.87
C TRP A 20 -24.80 29.18 13.32
N GLU A 21 -25.12 29.20 12.05
CA GLU A 21 -25.37 27.96 11.30
C GLU A 21 -24.11 27.16 11.47
N THR A 22 -24.16 26.16 12.34
CA THR A 22 -23.26 25.05 12.25
C THR A 22 -23.56 24.46 10.88
N GLN A 23 -22.74 24.78 9.87
CA GLN A 23 -22.74 24.02 8.63
C GLN A 23 -22.62 22.57 9.07
N ALA A 24 -23.70 21.80 8.90
CA ALA A 24 -23.65 20.38 9.01
C ALA A 24 -22.52 19.94 8.09
N SER A 25 -21.56 19.15 8.58
CA SER A 25 -20.47 18.70 7.76
C SER A 25 -21.07 18.03 6.52
N ALA A 26 -20.73 18.55 5.36
CA ALA A 26 -21.28 18.15 4.08
C ALA A 26 -20.79 16.77 3.63
N TYR A 27 -20.22 15.94 4.50
CA TYR A 27 -19.66 14.64 4.18
C TYR A 27 -20.07 13.54 5.18
N GLU A 28 -20.24 12.33 4.67
CA GLU A 28 -20.36 11.11 5.47
C GLU A 28 -19.01 10.74 6.07
N THR A 29 -18.97 10.39 7.36
CA THR A 29 -17.73 9.99 8.04
C THR A 29 -17.77 8.53 8.40
N ARG A 30 -16.66 7.81 8.15
CA ARG A 30 -16.41 6.46 8.63
C ARG A 30 -15.08 6.38 9.34
N ILE A 31 -15.06 5.77 10.52
CA ILE A 31 -13.82 5.48 11.25
C ILE A 31 -13.37 4.08 10.88
N VAL A 32 -12.12 3.97 10.46
CA VAL A 32 -11.47 2.69 10.13
C VAL A 32 -10.53 2.32 11.26
N THR A 33 -10.64 1.08 11.72
CA THR A 33 -9.87 0.51 12.83
C THR A 33 -9.06 -0.68 12.36
N ASP A 34 -7.98 -0.99 13.07
CA ASP A 34 -7.28 -2.28 12.97
C ASP A 34 -8.07 -3.42 13.63
N HIS A 35 -7.55 -4.64 13.57
CA HIS A 35 -8.13 -5.82 14.23
C HIS A 35 -8.21 -5.70 15.77
N ALA A 36 -7.44 -4.81 16.37
CA ALA A 36 -7.51 -4.52 17.81
C ALA A 36 -8.57 -3.47 18.16
N ASN A 37 -9.34 -2.99 17.16
CA ASN A 37 -10.26 -1.87 17.24
C ASN A 37 -9.60 -0.53 17.56
N THR A 38 -8.33 -0.35 17.19
CA THR A 38 -7.64 0.93 17.31
C THR A 38 -8.01 1.79 16.10
N PRO A 39 -8.58 2.99 16.28
CA PRO A 39 -8.90 3.88 15.16
C PRO A 39 -7.62 4.42 14.52
N LEU A 40 -7.43 4.17 13.22
CA LEU A 40 -6.28 4.66 12.46
C LEU A 40 -6.64 5.74 11.46
N PHE A 41 -7.77 5.57 10.77
CA PHE A 41 -8.17 6.49 9.72
C PHE A 41 -9.59 7.02 9.93
N GLN A 42 -9.82 8.24 9.43
CA GLN A 42 -11.14 8.85 9.31
C GLN A 42 -11.41 9.15 7.84
N LEU A 43 -12.23 8.33 7.18
CA LEU A 43 -12.70 8.60 5.83
C LEU A 43 -13.81 9.64 5.85
N ARG A 44 -13.74 10.64 4.96
CA ARG A 44 -14.72 11.70 4.78
C ARG A 44 -15.20 11.65 3.33
N PHE A 45 -16.39 11.14 3.09
CA PHE A 45 -16.97 10.98 1.76
C PHE A 45 -17.78 12.21 1.37
N PHE A 46 -17.39 12.85 0.28
CA PHE A 46 -18.02 14.04 -0.25
C PHE A 46 -18.98 13.69 -1.38
N ASP A 47 -20.20 14.21 -1.31
CA ASP A 47 -21.23 13.99 -2.32
C ASP A 47 -20.96 14.82 -3.59
N GLN A 48 -21.65 14.49 -4.68
CA GLN A 48 -21.50 15.22 -5.95
C GLN A 48 -21.77 16.71 -5.76
N GLY A 49 -20.85 17.54 -6.23
CA GLY A 49 -20.93 19.00 -6.14
C GLY A 49 -20.33 19.58 -4.86
N GLU A 50 -19.87 18.76 -3.93
CA GLU A 50 -19.19 19.21 -2.72
C GLU A 50 -17.68 19.33 -2.94
N GLU A 51 -17.10 20.35 -2.35
CA GLU A 51 -15.66 20.61 -2.35
C GLU A 51 -15.00 19.78 -1.24
N TYR A 52 -14.02 18.92 -1.61
CA TYR A 52 -13.35 18.04 -0.66
C TYR A 52 -11.91 18.47 -0.33
N GLY A 53 -11.51 19.67 -0.75
CA GLY A 53 -10.18 20.19 -0.53
C GLY A 53 -9.16 19.58 -1.49
N ASN A 54 -7.96 20.11 -1.46
CA ASN A 54 -6.86 19.64 -2.31
C ASN A 54 -5.62 19.40 -1.43
N ALA A 55 -5.20 18.15 -1.32
CA ALA A 55 -3.98 17.81 -0.59
C ALA A 55 -2.70 18.31 -1.29
N LEU A 56 -2.79 18.66 -2.57
CA LEU A 56 -1.68 19.16 -3.39
C LEU A 56 -1.61 20.69 -3.46
N SER A 57 -2.68 21.40 -3.09
CA SER A 57 -2.75 22.86 -3.20
C SER A 57 -3.54 23.47 -2.05
N GLU A 58 -2.98 24.46 -1.40
CA GLU A 58 -3.65 25.20 -0.33
C GLU A 58 -4.72 26.19 -0.88
N THR A 59 -4.79 26.40 -2.19
CA THR A 59 -5.50 27.53 -2.79
C THR A 59 -6.76 27.18 -3.55
N GLU A 60 -6.94 25.94 -4.01
CA GLU A 60 -8.14 25.52 -4.76
C GLU A 60 -8.62 24.15 -4.29
N GLY A 61 -9.87 24.07 -3.80
CA GLY A 61 -10.53 22.83 -3.48
C GLY A 61 -10.97 22.08 -4.73
N GLU A 62 -10.84 20.77 -4.72
CA GLU A 62 -11.41 19.90 -5.75
C GLU A 62 -12.88 19.61 -5.43
N VAL A 63 -13.71 19.55 -6.47
CA VAL A 63 -15.15 19.29 -6.36
C VAL A 63 -15.46 17.87 -6.81
N SER A 64 -16.19 17.12 -5.97
CA SER A 64 -16.66 15.79 -6.32
C SER A 64 -17.59 15.84 -7.55
N THR A 65 -17.24 15.14 -8.63
CA THR A 65 -17.88 15.30 -9.94
C THR A 65 -19.07 14.39 -10.16
N TRP A 66 -19.18 13.30 -9.41
CA TRP A 66 -20.30 12.35 -9.44
C TRP A 66 -20.50 11.68 -8.08
N GLN A 67 -21.66 11.01 -7.90
CA GLN A 67 -22.05 10.43 -6.62
C GLN A 67 -21.54 8.99 -6.46
N LEU A 68 -20.79 8.71 -5.38
CA LEU A 68 -20.43 7.35 -4.98
C LEU A 68 -21.65 6.57 -4.50
N SER A 69 -21.80 5.35 -4.99
CA SER A 69 -22.76 4.37 -4.43
C SER A 69 -22.28 3.85 -3.07
N SER A 70 -23.20 3.28 -2.29
CA SER A 70 -22.84 2.62 -1.02
C SER A 70 -21.79 1.52 -1.23
N ALA A 71 -21.92 0.68 -2.26
CA ALA A 71 -20.97 -0.37 -2.56
C ALA A 71 -19.56 0.16 -2.87
N GLN A 72 -19.44 1.32 -3.53
CA GLN A 72 -18.15 1.95 -3.77
C GLN A 72 -17.55 2.54 -2.49
N LYS A 73 -18.38 3.18 -1.66
CA LYS A 73 -17.93 3.65 -0.32
C LYS A 73 -17.47 2.48 0.56
N ASP A 74 -18.15 1.33 0.48
CA ASP A 74 -17.77 0.11 1.19
C ASP A 74 -16.46 -0.45 0.67
N ALA A 75 -16.21 -0.43 -0.65
CA ALA A 75 -14.95 -0.85 -1.26
C ALA A 75 -13.76 0.05 -0.84
N VAL A 76 -13.96 1.37 -0.79
CA VAL A 76 -12.96 2.30 -0.23
C VAL A 76 -12.66 1.95 1.22
N THR A 77 -13.70 1.76 2.02
CA THR A 77 -13.55 1.43 3.44
C THR A 77 -12.75 0.13 3.61
N GLN A 78 -13.08 -0.91 2.83
CA GLN A 78 -12.38 -2.19 2.85
C GLN A 78 -10.89 -2.06 2.47
N ALA A 79 -10.55 -1.28 1.45
CA ALA A 79 -9.16 -1.05 1.06
C ALA A 79 -8.36 -0.39 2.19
N VAL A 80 -8.96 0.58 2.86
CA VAL A 80 -8.30 1.29 3.99
C VAL A 80 -8.25 0.41 5.25
N GLU A 81 -9.23 -0.48 5.47
CA GLU A 81 -9.19 -1.48 6.54
C GLU A 81 -8.02 -2.45 6.39
N LEU A 82 -7.72 -2.91 5.16
CA LEU A 82 -6.55 -3.76 4.89
C LEU A 82 -5.25 -3.06 5.29
N TRP A 83 -5.15 -1.75 5.02
CA TRP A 83 -4.01 -0.93 5.47
C TRP A 83 -3.98 -0.74 6.97
N ALA A 84 -5.12 -0.52 7.60
CA ALA A 84 -5.20 -0.42 9.06
C ALA A 84 -4.68 -1.69 9.73
N ASP A 85 -4.98 -2.85 9.17
CA ASP A 85 -4.49 -4.15 9.67
C ASP A 85 -2.99 -4.33 9.48
N ILE A 86 -2.42 -3.84 8.36
CA ILE A 86 -0.98 -3.90 8.11
C ILE A 86 -0.22 -3.01 9.09
N LEU A 87 -0.65 -1.76 9.22
CA LEU A 87 0.01 -0.76 10.05
C LEU A 87 -0.20 -1.06 11.54
N GLY A 88 -1.40 -1.52 11.90
CA GLY A 88 -1.75 -1.98 13.24
C GLY A 88 -1.29 -1.02 14.35
N PRO A 89 -0.88 -1.56 15.51
CA PRO A 89 -0.44 -0.76 16.65
C PRO A 89 0.90 -0.04 16.43
N GLY A 90 1.54 -0.20 15.27
CA GLY A 90 2.71 0.58 14.87
C GLY A 90 2.38 2.03 14.50
N ALA A 91 1.11 2.33 14.22
CA ALA A 91 0.63 3.69 14.07
C ALA A 91 0.36 4.29 15.47
N ASN A 92 1.09 5.32 15.83
CA ASN A 92 1.06 5.90 17.18
C ASN A 92 0.34 7.25 17.20
N ASN A 93 -0.84 7.32 16.58
CA ASN A 93 -1.63 8.56 16.54
C ASN A 93 -2.74 8.55 17.60
N ALA A 94 -2.85 9.65 18.32
CA ALA A 94 -3.96 9.88 19.26
C ALA A 94 -5.27 10.25 18.55
N VAL A 95 -5.20 10.64 17.28
CA VAL A 95 -6.33 11.07 16.44
C VAL A 95 -6.23 10.35 15.09
N PRO A 96 -7.31 9.71 14.61
CA PRO A 96 -7.28 9.07 13.30
C PRO A 96 -6.88 10.02 12.17
N ALA A 97 -6.00 9.58 11.28
CA ALA A 97 -5.58 10.36 10.12
C ALA A 97 -6.76 10.56 9.17
N ALA A 98 -7.07 11.81 8.83
CA ALA A 98 -8.20 12.13 7.96
C ALA A 98 -7.83 11.89 6.49
N ILE A 99 -8.73 11.22 5.75
CA ILE A 99 -8.62 11.03 4.30
C ILE A 99 -9.92 11.53 3.67
N ASN A 100 -9.83 12.53 2.83
CA ASN A 100 -10.97 13.01 2.08
C ASN A 100 -11.18 12.13 0.83
N VAL A 101 -12.42 11.74 0.57
CA VAL A 101 -12.79 10.84 -0.53
C VAL A 101 -13.76 11.56 -1.44
N GLY A 102 -13.35 11.84 -2.66
CA GLY A 102 -14.14 12.50 -3.69
C GLY A 102 -14.09 11.75 -5.02
N THR A 103 -14.69 12.34 -6.04
CA THR A 103 -14.75 11.76 -7.38
C THR A 103 -14.24 12.75 -8.43
N MET A 104 -13.61 12.22 -9.49
CA MET A 104 -13.04 13.01 -10.59
C MET A 104 -13.59 12.55 -11.95
N ASN A 105 -13.29 13.29 -13.00
CA ASN A 105 -13.76 12.97 -14.35
C ASN A 105 -12.84 12.05 -15.14
N GLU A 106 -11.60 11.89 -14.70
CA GLU A 106 -10.63 10.96 -15.28
C GLU A 106 -11.13 9.52 -15.20
N VAL A 107 -10.45 8.62 -15.93
CA VAL A 107 -10.84 7.20 -16.03
C VAL A 107 -9.98 6.28 -15.18
N ASN A 108 -9.44 6.79 -14.07
CA ASN A 108 -8.64 6.04 -13.10
C ASN A 108 -9.11 6.31 -11.67
N ALA A 109 -8.41 5.78 -10.69
CA ALA A 109 -8.51 6.19 -9.29
C ALA A 109 -7.11 6.44 -8.76
N ASP A 110 -6.97 7.30 -7.76
CA ASP A 110 -5.72 7.53 -7.08
C ASP A 110 -5.92 7.78 -5.58
N ALA A 111 -4.83 7.68 -4.83
CA ALA A 111 -4.74 8.20 -3.48
C ALA A 111 -3.44 9.02 -3.36
N ILE A 112 -3.61 10.27 -2.98
CA ILE A 112 -2.55 11.27 -3.00
C ILE A 112 -2.28 11.74 -1.57
N SER A 113 -0.99 11.83 -1.25
CA SER A 113 -0.50 12.52 -0.08
C SER A 113 0.80 13.23 -0.45
N VAL A 114 0.90 14.52 -0.15
CA VAL A 114 2.12 15.28 -0.44
C VAL A 114 3.18 15.01 0.61
N ALA A 115 4.44 15.12 0.23
CA ALA A 115 5.54 15.17 1.18
C ALA A 115 5.37 16.36 2.14
N ASN A 116 5.63 16.18 3.42
CA ASN A 116 5.62 17.26 4.38
C ASN A 116 7.02 17.88 4.49
N PRO A 117 7.28 19.03 3.85
CA PRO A 117 8.61 19.64 3.81
C PRO A 117 9.06 20.18 5.17
N THR A 118 8.14 20.38 6.12
CA THR A 118 8.48 20.89 7.45
C THR A 118 8.94 19.78 8.39
N TRP A 119 8.85 18.54 7.96
CA TRP A 119 9.17 17.39 8.80
C TRP A 119 10.65 17.08 8.75
N GLN A 120 11.36 17.51 9.77
CA GLN A 120 12.78 17.31 9.89
C GLN A 120 13.12 16.18 10.85
N GLY A 121 14.02 15.34 10.44
CA GLY A 121 14.57 14.28 11.26
C GLY A 121 14.29 12.88 10.72
N THR A 122 15.33 12.09 10.63
CA THR A 122 15.26 10.68 10.21
C THR A 122 14.35 9.86 11.12
N PRO A 123 13.58 8.89 10.59
CA PRO A 123 13.57 8.42 9.18
C PRO A 123 12.59 9.16 8.26
N TRP A 124 11.83 10.12 8.73
CA TRP A 124 10.62 10.62 8.11
C TRP A 124 10.77 11.92 7.32
N GLU A 125 11.96 12.50 7.26
CA GLU A 125 12.21 13.67 6.41
C GLU A 125 11.82 13.36 4.96
N GLY A 126 10.99 14.22 4.34
CA GLY A 126 10.41 13.98 3.01
C GLY A 126 9.30 12.92 2.97
N ALA A 127 8.86 12.39 4.11
CA ALA A 127 7.75 11.44 4.16
C ALA A 127 6.42 12.08 3.77
N SER A 128 5.48 11.26 3.31
CA SER A 128 4.13 11.73 2.98
C SER A 128 3.41 12.31 4.20
N GLY A 129 2.52 13.28 3.97
CA GLY A 129 1.70 13.85 5.03
C GLY A 129 0.84 12.80 5.74
N LEU A 130 0.40 11.74 5.03
CA LEU A 130 -0.34 10.65 5.64
C LEU A 130 0.54 9.82 6.59
N ALA A 131 1.77 9.51 6.20
CA ALA A 131 2.73 8.88 7.09
C ALA A 131 2.99 9.74 8.34
N GLY A 132 3.16 11.05 8.16
CA GLY A 132 3.30 12.00 9.25
C GLY A 132 2.12 11.99 10.21
N ALA A 133 0.91 12.06 9.68
CA ALA A 133 -0.31 12.03 10.49
C ALA A 133 -0.44 10.75 11.32
N LEU A 134 -0.02 9.60 10.80
CA LEU A 134 -0.06 8.32 11.49
C LEU A 134 0.89 8.25 12.69
N ILE A 135 1.91 9.07 12.75
CA ILE A 135 2.82 9.15 13.89
C ILE A 135 2.60 10.38 14.78
N GLY A 136 1.52 11.14 14.52
CA GLY A 136 1.05 12.23 15.37
C GLY A 136 1.31 13.64 14.85
N ASP A 137 1.86 13.82 13.66
CA ASP A 137 1.92 15.12 12.99
C ASP A 137 0.57 15.43 12.33
N GLN A 138 -0.11 16.48 12.80
CA GLN A 138 -1.39 16.93 12.28
C GLN A 138 -1.25 18.28 11.55
N SER A 139 -0.06 18.61 11.06
CA SER A 139 0.21 19.88 10.36
C SER A 139 -0.56 19.98 9.02
N MET A 140 -0.87 18.84 8.41
CA MET A 140 -1.68 18.74 7.19
C MET A 140 -3.11 18.27 7.52
N ASN A 141 -4.13 18.90 6.93
CA ASN A 141 -5.53 18.49 7.07
C ASN A 141 -6.37 18.88 5.84
N PRO A 142 -6.75 17.95 4.96
CA PRO A 142 -6.48 16.51 5.08
C PRO A 142 -5.02 16.17 4.75
N PRO A 143 -4.41 15.20 5.41
CA PRO A 143 -3.06 14.73 5.05
C PRO A 143 -3.05 13.91 3.76
N ALA A 144 -4.20 13.36 3.33
CA ALA A 144 -4.36 12.59 2.10
C ALA A 144 -5.78 12.72 1.53
N GLN A 145 -5.91 12.41 0.26
CA GLN A 145 -7.20 12.28 -0.41
C GLN A 145 -7.21 11.07 -1.34
N ILE A 146 -8.40 10.48 -1.51
CA ILE A 146 -8.71 9.44 -2.48
C ILE A 146 -9.63 10.04 -3.53
N ARG A 147 -9.28 9.89 -4.82
CA ARG A 147 -10.08 10.34 -5.95
C ARG A 147 -10.49 9.16 -6.81
N ILE A 148 -11.78 9.01 -7.06
CA ILE A 148 -12.32 7.90 -7.86
C ILE A 148 -12.85 8.46 -9.17
N GLY A 149 -12.27 8.01 -10.28
CA GLY A 149 -12.66 8.39 -11.63
C GLY A 149 -13.82 7.55 -12.17
N LYS A 150 -14.17 7.79 -13.43
CA LYS A 150 -15.30 7.16 -14.14
C LYS A 150 -14.95 5.81 -14.80
N MET A 151 -13.99 5.09 -14.28
CA MET A 151 -13.69 3.74 -14.76
C MET A 151 -14.81 2.77 -14.36
N ASN A 152 -15.05 1.77 -15.20
CA ASN A 152 -15.98 0.69 -14.86
C ASN A 152 -15.29 -0.31 -13.92
N PHE A 153 -15.18 0.05 -12.66
CA PHE A 153 -14.60 -0.81 -11.65
C PHE A 153 -15.51 -1.99 -11.30
N SER A 154 -14.91 -3.16 -11.12
CA SER A 154 -15.55 -4.29 -10.49
C SER A 154 -15.35 -4.24 -8.97
N ILE A 155 -16.38 -4.62 -8.23
CA ILE A 155 -16.31 -4.83 -6.78
C ILE A 155 -16.60 -6.32 -6.56
N PRO A 156 -15.61 -7.14 -6.16
CA PRO A 156 -15.83 -8.56 -5.97
C PRO A 156 -16.70 -8.83 -4.74
N ASP A 157 -17.68 -9.71 -4.90
CA ASP A 157 -18.54 -10.17 -3.79
C ASP A 157 -17.81 -11.10 -2.81
N ILE A 158 -16.70 -11.68 -3.25
CA ILE A 158 -15.97 -12.72 -2.51
C ILE A 158 -14.51 -12.31 -2.36
N PRO A 159 -13.97 -12.26 -1.15
CA PRO A 159 -12.55 -12.06 -0.93
C PRO A 159 -11.72 -13.15 -1.60
N SER A 160 -10.69 -12.77 -2.37
CA SER A 160 -9.81 -13.72 -3.05
C SER A 160 -8.39 -13.18 -3.09
N PRO A 161 -7.36 -14.00 -2.80
CA PRO A 161 -5.96 -13.61 -2.96
C PRO A 161 -5.51 -13.56 -4.43
N LEU A 162 -6.42 -13.79 -5.36
CA LEU A 162 -6.20 -13.80 -6.80
C LEU A 162 -7.20 -12.88 -7.49
N PRO A 163 -6.86 -12.34 -8.66
CA PRO A 163 -7.79 -11.55 -9.46
C PRO A 163 -9.09 -12.31 -9.71
N THR A 164 -10.22 -11.66 -9.58
CA THR A 164 -11.53 -12.22 -9.84
C THR A 164 -12.22 -11.47 -10.96
N GLY A 165 -12.50 -12.18 -12.05
CA GLY A 165 -13.26 -11.63 -13.17
C GLY A 165 -12.43 -10.81 -14.16
N ASN A 166 -13.14 -10.23 -15.13
CA ASN A 166 -12.57 -9.36 -16.16
C ASN A 166 -12.81 -7.90 -15.75
N GLY A 167 -11.77 -7.15 -15.53
CA GLY A 167 -11.86 -5.72 -15.23
C GLY A 167 -11.02 -5.32 -14.00
N VAL A 168 -10.90 -4.02 -13.81
CA VAL A 168 -10.13 -3.44 -12.72
C VAL A 168 -10.92 -3.53 -11.41
N ASN A 169 -10.34 -4.16 -10.41
CA ASN A 169 -10.94 -4.31 -9.08
C ASN A 169 -10.77 -3.02 -8.26
N LEU A 170 -11.86 -2.39 -7.87
CA LEU A 170 -11.81 -1.14 -7.11
C LEU A 170 -11.05 -1.29 -5.78
N VAL A 171 -11.30 -2.36 -5.02
CA VAL A 171 -10.59 -2.58 -3.75
C VAL A 171 -9.09 -2.76 -3.96
N GLY A 172 -8.70 -3.58 -4.94
CA GLY A 172 -7.30 -3.80 -5.29
C GLY A 172 -6.60 -2.53 -5.78
N THR A 173 -7.29 -1.74 -6.63
CA THR A 173 -6.77 -0.45 -7.10
C THR A 173 -6.55 0.51 -5.92
N LEU A 174 -7.55 0.70 -5.08
CA LEU A 174 -7.44 1.61 -3.94
C LEU A 174 -6.44 1.12 -2.89
N TYR A 175 -6.28 -0.20 -2.76
CA TYR A 175 -5.27 -0.79 -1.91
C TYR A 175 -3.86 -0.47 -2.42
N HIS A 176 -3.63 -0.54 -3.74
CA HIS A 176 -2.42 -0.09 -4.41
C HIS A 176 -2.18 1.42 -4.23
N GLU A 177 -3.17 2.24 -4.59
CA GLU A 177 -3.05 3.70 -4.55
C GLU A 177 -2.73 4.22 -3.14
N MET A 178 -3.35 3.64 -2.11
CA MET A 178 -3.03 3.96 -0.73
C MET A 178 -1.57 3.66 -0.36
N GLY A 179 -0.93 2.70 -1.02
CA GLY A 179 0.51 2.44 -0.89
C GLY A 179 1.34 3.66 -1.29
N HIS A 180 0.95 4.33 -2.37
CA HIS A 180 1.58 5.58 -2.80
C HIS A 180 1.37 6.71 -1.77
N ALA A 181 0.13 6.88 -1.30
CA ALA A 181 -0.16 7.87 -0.26
C ALA A 181 0.62 7.63 1.04
N LEU A 182 0.94 6.38 1.35
CA LEU A 182 1.72 6.00 2.52
C LEU A 182 3.25 6.11 2.31
N GLY A 183 3.71 6.43 1.10
CA GLY A 183 5.11 6.74 0.83
C GLY A 183 5.87 5.73 -0.02
N ILE A 184 5.20 4.75 -0.65
CA ILE A 184 5.78 4.02 -1.78
C ILE A 184 5.71 4.95 -2.99
N SER A 185 6.54 5.97 -2.98
CA SER A 185 6.49 7.06 -3.97
C SER A 185 7.82 7.78 -4.07
N SER A 186 8.28 7.98 -5.29
CA SER A 186 9.45 8.80 -5.59
C SER A 186 9.08 10.28 -5.68
N LEU A 187 9.99 11.14 -5.27
CA LEU A 187 9.93 12.59 -5.47
C LEU A 187 10.75 13.06 -6.69
N ALA A 188 11.16 12.13 -7.55
CA ALA A 188 11.77 12.50 -8.82
C ALA A 188 10.80 13.33 -9.66
N LEU A 189 11.27 14.47 -10.16
CA LEU A 189 10.47 15.45 -10.89
C LEU A 189 10.81 15.44 -12.36
N VAL A 190 9.84 15.87 -13.18
CA VAL A 190 9.99 16.19 -14.59
C VAL A 190 9.90 17.70 -14.73
N GLY A 191 10.94 18.32 -15.29
CA GLY A 191 11.00 19.72 -15.64
C GLY A 191 11.22 19.91 -17.14
N GLU A 192 11.47 21.13 -17.58
CA GLU A 192 11.86 21.45 -18.95
C GLU A 192 13.12 22.31 -18.93
N ASP A 193 14.04 22.04 -19.87
CA ASP A 193 15.20 22.91 -20.10
C ASP A 193 14.78 24.20 -20.86
N ASP A 194 15.73 25.11 -21.07
CA ASP A 194 15.51 26.36 -21.85
C ASP A 194 15.04 26.12 -23.30
N GLY A 195 15.18 24.91 -23.80
CA GLY A 195 14.76 24.47 -25.13
C GLY A 195 13.37 23.80 -25.15
N GLY A 196 12.75 23.60 -23.98
CA GLY A 196 11.48 22.87 -23.82
C GLY A 196 11.63 21.35 -23.91
N ASN A 197 12.84 20.80 -23.69
CA ASN A 197 13.03 19.36 -23.59
C ASN A 197 12.83 18.91 -22.16
N PRO A 198 12.25 17.71 -21.93
CA PRO A 198 12.07 17.19 -20.57
C PRO A 198 13.44 16.93 -19.92
N VAL A 199 13.57 17.40 -18.68
CA VAL A 199 14.68 17.09 -17.79
C VAL A 199 14.14 16.43 -16.52
N TYR A 200 14.90 15.49 -15.99
CA TYR A 200 14.46 14.68 -14.87
C TYR A 200 15.48 14.83 -13.75
N GLY A 201 15.00 14.82 -12.52
CA GLY A 201 15.90 14.94 -11.38
C GLY A 201 15.19 14.88 -10.03
N PHE A 202 16.00 14.79 -9.00
CA PHE A 202 15.58 14.98 -7.60
C PHE A 202 15.87 16.44 -7.24
N ASP A 203 14.84 17.15 -6.77
CA ASP A 203 14.97 18.55 -6.35
C ASP A 203 15.55 18.63 -4.91
N THR A 204 15.13 19.62 -4.17
CA THR A 204 15.59 19.93 -2.81
C THR A 204 15.22 18.87 -1.76
N GLU A 205 14.34 17.92 -2.12
CA GLU A 205 13.84 16.86 -1.22
C GLU A 205 13.94 15.49 -1.89
N ILE A 206 14.20 14.47 -1.08
CA ILE A 206 14.11 13.05 -1.44
C ILE A 206 13.27 12.32 -0.39
N SER A 207 12.38 11.44 -0.83
CA SER A 207 11.52 10.68 0.07
C SER A 207 12.29 9.58 0.83
N PRO A 208 11.72 9.01 1.90
CA PRO A 208 12.25 7.78 2.48
C PRO A 208 12.35 6.64 1.47
N TRP A 209 11.46 6.57 0.49
CA TRP A 209 11.50 5.62 -0.61
C TRP A 209 12.74 5.83 -1.50
N ASP A 210 12.98 7.06 -1.95
CA ASP A 210 14.11 7.40 -2.83
C ASP A 210 15.46 7.05 -2.21
N ARG A 211 15.60 7.20 -0.89
CA ARG A 211 16.85 6.86 -0.18
C ARG A 211 17.22 5.39 -0.26
N HIS A 212 16.29 4.53 -0.63
CA HIS A 212 16.49 3.10 -0.83
C HIS A 212 16.66 2.70 -2.29
N LEU A 213 16.50 3.62 -3.24
CA LEU A 213 16.74 3.36 -4.64
C LEU A 213 18.24 3.28 -4.92
N VAL A 214 18.62 2.32 -5.76
CA VAL A 214 20.01 2.13 -6.20
C VAL A 214 19.98 1.79 -7.68
N ASP A 215 20.68 2.56 -8.50
CA ASP A 215 20.79 2.30 -9.92
C ASP A 215 21.75 1.16 -10.24
N ARG A 216 21.88 0.81 -11.53
CA ARG A 216 22.76 -0.26 -12.01
C ARG A 216 24.27 -0.03 -11.74
N TYR A 217 24.66 1.20 -11.46
CA TYR A 217 26.06 1.57 -11.12
C TYR A 217 26.30 1.67 -9.62
N GLY A 218 25.27 1.45 -8.80
CA GLY A 218 25.34 1.53 -7.35
C GLY A 218 25.18 2.94 -6.79
N VAL A 219 24.67 3.88 -7.60
CA VAL A 219 24.36 5.24 -7.16
C VAL A 219 23.01 5.25 -6.46
N THR A 220 22.92 5.99 -5.35
CA THR A 220 21.68 6.29 -4.63
C THR A 220 21.32 7.76 -4.84
N PRO A 221 20.03 8.09 -5.02
CA PRO A 221 19.60 9.48 -5.19
C PRO A 221 20.03 10.41 -4.04
N THR A 222 20.38 11.62 -4.40
CA THR A 222 20.57 12.74 -3.48
C THR A 222 19.80 13.95 -3.99
N THR A 223 19.59 14.96 -3.13
CA THR A 223 19.00 16.24 -3.54
C THR A 223 19.81 16.88 -4.68
N ASP A 224 19.13 17.59 -5.56
CA ASP A 224 19.69 18.26 -6.73
C ASP A 224 20.40 17.31 -7.74
N MET A 225 20.08 16.01 -7.72
CA MET A 225 20.69 15.01 -8.60
C MET A 225 19.90 14.88 -9.90
N GLU A 226 20.59 14.95 -11.04
CA GLU A 226 20.02 14.68 -12.35
C GLU A 226 19.71 13.19 -12.56
N VAL A 227 18.60 12.88 -13.21
CA VAL A 227 18.25 11.53 -13.67
C VAL A 227 18.43 11.43 -15.18
N VAL A 228 19.20 10.44 -15.62
CA VAL A 228 19.53 10.22 -17.05
C VAL A 228 19.10 8.84 -17.53
N ARG A 229 18.72 8.76 -18.80
CA ARG A 229 18.30 7.49 -19.46
C ARG A 229 19.46 6.63 -19.94
N SER A 230 20.59 7.23 -20.24
CA SER A 230 21.74 6.55 -20.82
C SER A 230 22.91 6.52 -19.87
N GLU A 231 23.91 5.69 -20.21
CA GLU A 231 25.17 5.69 -19.47
C GLU A 231 25.72 7.11 -19.37
N PRO A 232 26.10 7.55 -18.15
CA PRO A 232 26.66 8.87 -17.97
C PRO A 232 27.94 9.00 -18.80
N GLU A 233 28.09 10.11 -19.53
CA GLU A 233 29.39 10.47 -20.08
C GLU A 233 30.35 10.69 -18.90
N THR A 234 31.19 9.72 -18.61
CA THR A 234 32.15 9.77 -17.51
C THR A 234 33.30 10.71 -17.84
N ALA A 235 33.02 12.01 -17.86
CA ALA A 235 34.10 13.01 -17.80
C ALA A 235 34.70 12.98 -16.39
N PRO A 236 36.06 12.97 -16.24
CA PRO A 236 36.67 13.03 -14.93
C PRO A 236 36.24 14.31 -14.19
N GLY A 237 35.51 14.17 -13.08
CA GLY A 237 35.01 15.29 -12.27
C GLY A 237 33.61 15.76 -12.60
N ALA A 238 32.84 15.02 -13.41
CA ALA A 238 31.39 15.24 -13.56
C ALA A 238 30.66 14.89 -12.25
N ASP A 239 29.62 15.64 -11.94
CA ASP A 239 28.74 15.32 -10.82
C ASP A 239 28.07 13.95 -11.03
N PRO A 240 27.80 13.18 -9.97
CA PRO A 240 27.12 11.91 -10.08
C PRO A 240 25.70 12.13 -10.60
N VAL A 241 25.25 11.25 -11.50
CA VAL A 241 23.87 11.21 -12.01
C VAL A 241 23.23 9.89 -11.62
N PHE A 242 21.91 9.87 -11.53
CA PHE A 242 21.14 8.66 -11.30
C PHE A 242 20.63 8.10 -12.63
N THR A 243 20.98 6.85 -12.93
CA THR A 243 20.73 6.26 -14.25
C THR A 243 19.53 5.34 -14.20
N VAL A 244 18.52 5.61 -15.05
CA VAL A 244 17.29 4.83 -15.14
C VAL A 244 17.10 4.35 -16.59
N GLY A 245 16.83 3.07 -16.77
CA GLY A 245 16.46 2.48 -18.06
C GLY A 245 14.96 2.55 -18.32
N GLU A 246 14.52 1.81 -19.37
CA GLU A 246 13.11 1.74 -19.76
C GLU A 246 12.33 0.81 -18.83
N MET A 247 11.07 1.16 -18.54
CA MET A 247 10.07 0.41 -17.77
C MET A 247 10.61 -0.78 -16.95
N THR A 248 10.41 -2.00 -17.43
CA THR A 248 10.80 -3.25 -16.75
C THR A 248 12.30 -3.53 -16.76
N GLU A 249 13.08 -2.77 -17.53
CA GLU A 249 14.55 -2.85 -17.63
C GLU A 249 15.24 -1.61 -17.06
N SER A 250 14.63 -0.96 -16.09
CA SER A 250 15.15 0.28 -15.49
C SER A 250 16.58 0.13 -14.95
N GLY A 251 16.92 -1.05 -14.43
CA GLY A 251 18.16 -1.30 -13.73
C GLY A 251 18.19 -0.68 -12.32
N VAL A 252 17.07 -0.13 -11.87
CA VAL A 252 16.89 0.43 -10.52
C VAL A 252 16.36 -0.65 -9.59
N LEU A 253 16.92 -0.72 -8.40
CA LEU A 253 16.46 -1.63 -7.34
C LEU A 253 16.14 -0.82 -6.08
N PHE A 254 15.04 -1.17 -5.41
CA PHE A 254 14.84 -0.76 -4.02
C PHE A 254 15.61 -1.72 -3.11
N LYS A 255 16.52 -1.20 -2.31
CA LYS A 255 17.36 -1.97 -1.38
C LYS A 255 17.22 -1.45 0.03
N GLY A 256 16.91 -2.36 0.95
CA GLY A 256 16.81 -2.09 2.37
C GLY A 256 17.21 -3.31 3.19
N THR A 257 17.34 -3.14 4.48
CA THR A 257 17.73 -4.22 5.39
C THR A 257 16.66 -5.32 5.43
N HIS A 258 15.39 -4.94 5.57
CA HIS A 258 14.27 -5.87 5.64
C HIS A 258 13.98 -6.55 4.30
N VAL A 259 14.08 -5.79 3.20
CA VAL A 259 13.99 -6.35 1.83
C VAL A 259 15.10 -7.36 1.60
N SER A 260 16.33 -7.04 1.94
CA SER A 260 17.47 -7.95 1.77
C SER A 260 17.33 -9.23 2.60
N GLU A 261 16.78 -9.13 3.81
CA GLU A 261 16.45 -10.28 4.66
C GLU A 261 15.45 -11.22 3.99
N VAL A 262 14.34 -10.67 3.47
CA VAL A 262 13.27 -11.44 2.84
C VAL A 262 13.72 -12.08 1.54
N LEU A 263 14.44 -11.35 0.70
CA LEU A 263 14.92 -11.85 -0.60
C LEU A 263 16.02 -12.90 -0.46
N ALA A 264 16.80 -12.88 0.63
CA ALA A 264 17.89 -13.82 0.90
C ALA A 264 18.88 -13.96 -0.29
N GLY A 265 19.17 -12.86 -0.98
CA GLY A 265 20.05 -12.80 -2.15
C GLY A 265 19.37 -13.01 -3.50
N ALA A 266 18.08 -13.33 -3.54
CA ALA A 266 17.30 -13.32 -4.78
C ALA A 266 17.16 -11.90 -5.36
N LEU A 267 16.77 -11.80 -6.62
CA LEU A 267 16.49 -10.54 -7.32
C LEU A 267 17.65 -9.51 -7.19
N ASN A 268 18.89 -9.98 -7.23
CA ASN A 268 20.09 -9.15 -7.03
C ASN A 268 20.10 -8.38 -5.70
N GLY A 269 19.36 -8.87 -4.69
CA GLY A 269 19.26 -8.32 -3.35
C GLY A 269 18.41 -7.05 -3.22
N GLY A 270 17.52 -6.79 -4.18
CA GLY A 270 16.59 -5.65 -4.15
C GLY A 270 15.32 -5.92 -4.97
N LEU A 271 14.28 -5.13 -4.73
CA LEU A 271 13.07 -5.15 -5.53
C LEU A 271 13.31 -4.37 -6.82
N PRO A 272 13.01 -4.92 -8.00
CA PRO A 272 13.09 -4.18 -9.25
C PRO A 272 12.05 -3.05 -9.26
N ILE A 273 12.46 -1.87 -9.73
CA ILE A 273 11.62 -0.66 -9.77
C ILE A 273 11.40 -0.30 -11.24
N GLU A 274 10.23 0.22 -11.56
CA GLU A 274 9.87 0.71 -12.89
C GLU A 274 10.78 1.88 -13.31
N GLY A 275 10.89 2.09 -14.60
CA GLY A 275 11.71 3.15 -15.18
C GLY A 275 10.91 4.06 -16.10
N PHE A 276 11.51 4.43 -17.24
CA PHE A 276 10.87 5.29 -18.19
C PHE A 276 9.82 4.59 -19.05
N GLU A 277 8.61 5.15 -19.09
CA GLU A 277 7.60 4.84 -20.10
C GLU A 277 7.44 6.05 -21.05
N GLY A 278 7.99 5.97 -22.23
CA GLY A 278 8.05 7.14 -23.13
C GLY A 278 8.79 8.31 -22.47
N ASP A 279 8.17 9.46 -22.31
CA ASP A 279 8.73 10.62 -21.62
C ASP A 279 8.29 10.73 -20.14
N SER A 280 7.63 9.72 -19.61
CA SER A 280 7.29 9.64 -18.19
C SER A 280 8.36 8.87 -17.42
N LEU A 281 8.80 9.42 -16.31
CA LEU A 281 9.66 8.73 -15.34
C LEU A 281 8.80 8.18 -14.22
N ASP A 282 8.86 6.88 -14.00
CA ASP A 282 8.16 6.22 -12.90
C ASP A 282 9.13 5.43 -12.02
N LEU A 283 9.37 5.92 -10.82
CA LEU A 283 10.19 5.26 -9.80
C LEU A 283 9.36 4.84 -8.58
N SER A 284 8.04 4.85 -8.71
CA SER A 284 7.10 4.59 -7.61
C SER A 284 6.49 3.19 -7.66
N HIS A 285 6.75 2.42 -8.71
CA HIS A 285 6.21 1.07 -8.88
C HIS A 285 7.27 -0.02 -8.75
N ILE A 286 6.84 -1.17 -8.20
CA ILE A 286 7.68 -2.36 -8.05
C ILE A 286 7.44 -3.28 -9.23
N GLU A 287 8.41 -3.43 -10.13
CA GLU A 287 8.36 -4.30 -11.30
C GLU A 287 8.61 -5.78 -10.93
N LEU A 288 7.74 -6.32 -10.12
CA LEU A 288 7.77 -7.70 -9.71
C LEU A 288 6.43 -8.35 -10.07
N ASP A 289 6.47 -9.43 -10.83
CA ASP A 289 5.28 -10.19 -11.19
C ASP A 289 4.41 -10.45 -9.97
N ARG A 290 3.12 -10.16 -10.05
CA ARG A 290 2.12 -10.37 -9.00
C ARG A 290 2.30 -9.45 -7.76
N SER A 291 3.11 -8.43 -7.86
CA SER A 291 3.18 -7.36 -6.86
C SER A 291 1.89 -6.53 -6.86
N LEU A 292 1.42 -6.13 -5.69
CA LEU A 292 0.31 -5.18 -5.60
C LEU A 292 0.75 -3.80 -6.08
N MET A 293 2.02 -3.44 -5.82
CA MET A 293 2.60 -2.16 -6.19
C MET A 293 3.24 -2.16 -7.59
N SER A 294 2.88 -3.12 -8.47
CA SER A 294 3.35 -3.15 -9.84
C SER A 294 2.46 -2.33 -10.78
N HIS A 295 2.85 -2.25 -12.04
CA HIS A 295 2.14 -1.56 -13.11
C HIS A 295 0.68 -2.02 -13.27
N GLN A 296 -0.13 -1.27 -14.02
CA GLN A 296 -1.59 -1.43 -14.14
C GLN A 296 -2.08 -2.84 -14.45
N ASP A 297 -1.34 -3.62 -15.19
CA ASP A 297 -1.74 -4.98 -15.57
C ASP A 297 -1.85 -5.94 -14.37
N TYR A 298 -1.22 -5.59 -13.25
CA TYR A 298 -1.18 -6.40 -12.04
C TYR A 298 -2.06 -5.88 -10.90
N ARG A 299 -2.72 -4.73 -11.07
CA ARG A 299 -3.56 -4.08 -10.02
C ARG A 299 -4.77 -4.88 -9.55
N ASN A 300 -5.04 -6.03 -10.14
CA ASN A 300 -6.12 -6.90 -9.67
C ASN A 300 -5.73 -7.79 -8.47
N TYR A 301 -4.50 -7.67 -7.99
CA TYR A 301 -4.06 -8.35 -6.79
C TYR A 301 -4.56 -7.61 -5.54
N GLN A 302 -4.92 -8.39 -4.51
CA GLN A 302 -5.42 -7.86 -3.24
C GLN A 302 -4.49 -8.22 -2.07
N VAL A 303 -3.26 -8.62 -2.35
CA VAL A 303 -2.32 -9.10 -1.35
C VAL A 303 -0.94 -8.54 -1.63
N PHE A 304 -0.37 -7.86 -0.64
CA PHE A 304 1.05 -7.53 -0.66
C PHE A 304 1.90 -8.80 -0.60
N MET A 305 3.04 -8.81 -1.25
CA MET A 305 4.08 -9.80 -1.00
C MET A 305 4.88 -9.46 0.25
N GLU A 306 5.53 -10.46 0.87
CA GLU A 306 6.36 -10.22 2.06
C GLU A 306 7.47 -9.20 1.80
N ALA A 307 8.04 -9.19 0.58
CA ALA A 307 9.06 -8.24 0.20
C ALA A 307 8.56 -6.79 0.09
N GLU A 308 7.30 -6.59 -0.32
CA GLU A 308 6.66 -5.27 -0.32
C GLU A 308 6.40 -4.76 1.11
N LEU A 309 5.95 -5.65 2.00
CA LEU A 309 5.82 -5.32 3.43
C LEU A 309 7.19 -5.01 4.07
N ALA A 310 8.26 -5.66 3.60
CA ALA A 310 9.61 -5.36 4.01
C ALA A 310 10.08 -3.97 3.52
N ALA A 311 9.69 -3.57 2.31
CA ALA A 311 9.97 -2.22 1.81
C ALA A 311 9.29 -1.15 2.69
N LEU A 312 8.04 -1.38 3.12
CA LEU A 312 7.37 -0.50 4.08
C LEU A 312 8.12 -0.40 5.42
N GLN A 313 8.72 -1.49 5.90
CA GLN A 313 9.56 -1.45 7.10
C GLN A 313 10.84 -0.62 6.86
N ASP A 314 11.46 -0.78 5.69
CA ASP A 314 12.68 -0.06 5.34
C ASP A 314 12.44 1.46 5.22
N ILE A 315 11.27 1.89 4.74
CA ILE A 315 10.89 3.32 4.73
C ILE A 315 10.39 3.85 6.07
N GLY A 316 10.36 3.01 7.13
CA GLY A 316 10.18 3.44 8.51
C GLY A 316 8.95 2.93 9.25
N TYR A 317 8.04 2.21 8.60
CA TYR A 317 6.86 1.66 9.29
C TYR A 317 7.21 0.50 10.22
N THR A 318 6.56 0.46 11.39
CA THR A 318 6.67 -0.66 12.32
C THR A 318 5.60 -1.70 12.00
N ILE A 319 5.94 -2.67 11.16
CA ILE A 319 5.05 -3.75 10.70
C ILE A 319 5.56 -5.09 11.23
N ASP A 320 4.68 -5.93 11.74
CA ASP A 320 5.01 -7.33 11.99
C ASP A 320 4.63 -8.19 10.77
N ARG A 321 5.56 -8.34 9.83
CA ARG A 321 5.38 -9.15 8.60
C ARG A 321 4.95 -10.58 8.91
N LYS A 322 5.30 -11.12 10.08
CA LYS A 322 4.98 -12.51 10.46
C LYS A 322 3.51 -12.71 10.84
N ASN A 323 2.73 -11.64 10.93
CA ASN A 323 1.28 -11.75 10.98
C ASN A 323 0.67 -12.07 9.62
N PHE A 324 1.36 -11.72 8.52
CA PHE A 324 0.90 -11.91 7.14
C PHE A 324 1.61 -13.06 6.44
N TYR A 325 2.89 -13.27 6.72
CA TYR A 325 3.72 -14.29 6.08
C TYR A 325 4.48 -15.13 7.09
N GLY A 326 4.37 -16.45 6.95
CA GLY A 326 5.23 -17.37 7.71
C GLY A 326 6.64 -17.38 7.15
N PHE A 327 6.77 -17.75 5.88
CA PHE A 327 8.04 -17.80 5.15
C PHE A 327 7.83 -17.58 3.66
N SER A 328 8.76 -16.87 3.00
CA SER A 328 8.73 -16.66 1.55
C SER A 328 10.04 -17.10 0.90
N VAL A 329 9.94 -17.68 -0.31
CA VAL A 329 11.07 -18.17 -1.12
C VAL A 329 11.06 -17.42 -2.44
N TYR A 330 11.96 -16.44 -2.60
CA TYR A 330 12.11 -15.67 -3.84
C TYR A 330 13.16 -16.25 -4.79
N GLY A 331 14.13 -17.00 -4.27
CA GLY A 331 15.20 -17.59 -5.07
C GLY A 331 14.77 -18.80 -5.90
N ASP A 332 15.53 -19.06 -6.97
CA ASP A 332 15.33 -20.19 -7.88
C ASP A 332 16.29 -21.35 -7.58
N ASN A 333 15.86 -22.55 -7.99
CA ASN A 333 16.68 -23.76 -7.96
C ASN A 333 17.25 -24.12 -6.57
N LEU A 334 16.53 -23.77 -5.52
CA LEU A 334 16.91 -24.03 -4.13
C LEU A 334 16.45 -25.42 -3.67
N THR A 335 17.25 -26.06 -2.81
CA THR A 335 16.82 -27.23 -2.04
C THR A 335 16.82 -26.85 -0.57
N LEU A 336 15.66 -26.84 0.06
CA LEU A 336 15.53 -26.42 1.44
C LEU A 336 14.48 -27.19 2.23
N SER A 337 14.69 -27.27 3.55
CA SER A 337 13.71 -27.78 4.51
C SER A 337 13.22 -26.61 5.35
N ASN A 338 11.94 -26.24 5.19
CA ASN A 338 11.34 -25.17 5.98
C ASN A 338 10.73 -25.71 7.28
N GLY A 339 11.34 -25.35 8.41
CA GLY A 339 10.86 -25.63 9.75
C GLY A 339 10.10 -24.48 10.40
N GLN A 340 9.85 -23.40 9.66
CA GLN A 340 9.08 -22.27 10.17
C GLN A 340 7.59 -22.58 10.05
N GLY A 341 6.89 -22.42 11.17
CA GLY A 341 5.43 -22.51 11.23
C GLY A 341 4.80 -21.16 10.95
N TYR A 342 3.50 -21.17 10.70
CA TYR A 342 2.71 -19.96 10.56
C TYR A 342 1.45 -19.99 11.42
N PHE A 343 1.31 -18.92 12.17
CA PHE A 343 0.12 -18.60 12.96
C PHE A 343 0.05 -17.08 13.01
N ALA A 344 -1.00 -16.47 12.47
CA ALA A 344 -1.21 -15.04 12.68
C ALA A 344 -1.28 -14.75 14.19
N ARG A 345 -0.48 -13.80 14.66
CA ARG A 345 -0.28 -13.53 16.09
C ARG A 345 -0.53 -12.08 16.43
N ASN A 346 -0.88 -11.79 17.66
CA ASN A 346 -0.86 -10.41 18.16
C ASN A 346 0.58 -9.87 18.20
N ALA A 347 0.73 -8.55 18.37
CA ALA A 347 2.02 -7.86 18.37
C ALA A 347 3.05 -8.47 19.37
N GLY A 348 2.59 -9.06 20.46
CA GLY A 348 3.43 -9.76 21.43
C GLY A 348 3.76 -11.21 21.05
N GLY A 349 3.21 -11.75 19.97
CA GLY A 349 3.40 -13.13 19.54
C GLY A 349 2.81 -14.19 20.51
N THR A 350 1.95 -13.77 21.42
CA THR A 350 1.44 -14.59 22.53
C THR A 350 0.03 -15.11 22.31
N ALA A 351 -0.74 -14.51 21.41
CA ALA A 351 -2.10 -14.90 21.11
C ALA A 351 -2.33 -14.92 19.60
N TYR A 352 -3.15 -15.85 19.18
CA TYR A 352 -3.57 -16.03 17.81
C TYR A 352 -4.53 -14.90 17.37
N LEU A 353 -4.34 -14.37 16.15
CA LEU A 353 -5.23 -13.37 15.55
C LEU A 353 -6.14 -14.06 14.52
N PRO A 354 -7.39 -14.42 14.88
CA PRO A 354 -8.27 -15.14 13.95
C PRO A 354 -8.77 -14.29 12.78
N GLY A 355 -8.60 -12.97 12.85
CA GLY A 355 -9.12 -12.04 11.87
C GLY A 355 -8.16 -11.62 10.75
N GLN A 356 -6.87 -12.02 10.81
CA GLN A 356 -5.89 -11.56 9.81
C GLN A 356 -6.25 -12.04 8.41
N ALA A 357 -6.80 -11.16 7.57
CA ALA A 357 -7.14 -11.46 6.19
C ALA A 357 -5.89 -11.69 5.34
N TYR A 358 -6.02 -12.52 4.31
CA TYR A 358 -5.00 -12.78 3.28
C TYR A 358 -3.63 -13.28 3.78
N GLY A 359 -3.51 -13.76 5.01
CA GLY A 359 -2.26 -14.31 5.52
C GLY A 359 -1.80 -15.54 4.74
N VAL A 360 -0.49 -15.67 4.50
CA VAL A 360 0.13 -16.75 3.72
C VAL A 360 1.16 -17.50 4.57
N GLY A 361 0.96 -18.81 4.77
CA GLY A 361 1.86 -19.59 5.61
C GLY A 361 3.23 -19.81 4.96
N LEU A 362 3.25 -20.25 3.71
CA LEU A 362 4.45 -20.40 2.88
C LEU A 362 4.17 -19.83 1.50
N HIS A 363 4.97 -18.87 1.05
CA HIS A 363 4.94 -18.34 -0.31
C HIS A 363 6.18 -18.81 -1.10
N ILE A 364 5.96 -19.45 -2.24
CA ILE A 364 7.00 -19.88 -3.16
C ILE A 364 6.86 -19.05 -4.44
N TYR A 365 7.62 -17.98 -4.53
CA TYR A 365 7.66 -17.09 -5.69
C TYR A 365 8.64 -17.60 -6.74
N GLY A 366 9.81 -18.05 -6.33
CA GLY A 366 10.85 -18.57 -7.22
C GLY A 366 10.50 -19.91 -7.88
N SER A 367 11.29 -20.30 -8.86
CA SER A 367 11.08 -21.46 -9.73
C SER A 367 12.15 -22.56 -9.53
N GLY A 368 11.81 -23.80 -9.89
CA GLY A 368 12.76 -24.94 -9.86
C GLY A 368 13.14 -25.39 -8.46
N ASN A 369 12.44 -24.97 -7.42
CA ASN A 369 12.81 -25.26 -6.03
C ASN A 369 12.36 -26.67 -5.59
N ASP A 370 13.13 -27.31 -4.71
CA ASP A 370 12.76 -28.53 -3.97
C ASP A 370 12.60 -28.19 -2.49
N ILE A 371 11.37 -28.03 -2.05
CA ILE A 371 11.03 -27.52 -0.72
C ILE A 371 10.31 -28.59 0.09
N THR A 372 10.79 -28.86 1.31
CA THR A 372 10.11 -29.72 2.28
C THR A 372 9.59 -28.87 3.44
N GLN A 373 8.27 -28.78 3.59
CA GLN A 373 7.63 -28.15 4.74
C GLN A 373 7.53 -29.12 5.90
N THR A 374 8.07 -28.74 7.07
CA THR A 374 8.17 -29.62 8.25
C THR A 374 7.45 -29.08 9.49
N ALA A 375 6.86 -27.89 9.42
CA ALA A 375 6.06 -27.28 10.49
C ALA A 375 4.65 -26.96 10.03
N ASP A 376 3.71 -26.81 10.98
CA ASP A 376 2.32 -26.48 10.71
C ASP A 376 2.17 -25.07 10.15
N LEU A 377 1.29 -24.91 9.14
CA LEU A 377 0.92 -23.65 8.52
C LEU A 377 -0.58 -23.45 8.70
N LEU A 378 -0.98 -22.51 9.57
CA LEU A 378 -2.37 -22.28 9.92
C LEU A 378 -2.77 -20.84 9.59
N ALA A 379 -3.37 -20.64 8.40
CA ALA A 379 -3.89 -19.35 7.92
C ALA A 379 -5.40 -19.29 8.21
N CYS A 380 -5.81 -18.60 9.25
CA CYS A 380 -7.20 -18.65 9.73
C CYS A 380 -8.04 -17.41 9.42
N GLY A 381 -7.45 -16.36 8.86
CA GLY A 381 -8.18 -15.18 8.42
C GLY A 381 -8.95 -15.40 7.11
N THR A 382 -9.81 -14.46 6.78
CA THR A 382 -10.54 -14.45 5.49
C THR A 382 -9.56 -14.50 4.32
N ALA A 383 -9.83 -15.35 3.33
CA ALA A 383 -8.98 -15.59 2.16
C ALA A 383 -7.52 -15.99 2.48
N GLY A 384 -7.25 -16.45 3.70
CA GLY A 384 -5.92 -16.93 4.08
C GLY A 384 -5.48 -18.15 3.27
N THR A 385 -4.18 -18.29 3.06
CA THR A 385 -3.60 -19.35 2.24
C THR A 385 -2.53 -20.11 3.04
N GLY A 386 -2.68 -21.42 3.16
CA GLY A 386 -1.68 -22.25 3.85
C GLY A 386 -0.34 -22.25 3.10
N ILE A 387 -0.35 -22.64 1.80
CA ILE A 387 0.80 -22.56 0.90
C ILE A 387 0.35 -21.94 -0.42
N ARG A 388 1.08 -20.92 -0.90
CA ARG A 388 0.91 -20.31 -2.21
C ARG A 388 2.18 -20.55 -3.06
N VAL A 389 1.99 -20.98 -4.31
CA VAL A 389 3.08 -21.19 -5.27
C VAL A 389 2.77 -20.39 -6.53
N ASP A 390 3.62 -19.42 -6.84
CA ASP A 390 3.53 -18.57 -8.05
C ASP A 390 4.58 -18.94 -9.10
N GLY A 391 5.75 -19.45 -8.70
CA GLY A 391 6.83 -19.85 -9.61
C GLY A 391 6.55 -21.17 -10.34
N GLU A 392 7.46 -21.57 -11.25
CA GLU A 392 7.33 -22.76 -12.12
C GLU A 392 8.19 -23.93 -11.63
N ALA A 393 7.81 -25.16 -12.04
CA ALA A 393 8.61 -26.37 -11.90
C ALA A 393 9.09 -26.66 -10.46
N ASN A 394 8.37 -26.19 -9.45
CA ASN A 394 8.71 -26.46 -8.06
C ASN A 394 8.30 -27.86 -7.62
N THR A 395 9.09 -28.48 -6.74
CA THR A 395 8.73 -29.67 -5.99
C THR A 395 8.46 -29.30 -4.55
N LEU A 396 7.22 -29.51 -4.11
CA LEU A 396 6.78 -29.25 -2.74
C LEU A 396 6.49 -30.56 -2.03
N ARG A 397 7.14 -30.79 -0.88
CA ARG A 397 6.87 -31.94 0.00
C ARG A 397 6.31 -31.44 1.33
N ILE A 398 5.19 -32.00 1.76
CA ILE A 398 4.62 -31.79 3.09
C ILE A 398 4.94 -33.03 3.92
N ALA A 399 5.71 -32.84 4.98
CA ALA A 399 6.21 -33.92 5.82
C ALA A 399 5.07 -34.63 6.58
N PRO A 400 5.27 -35.91 7.00
CA PRO A 400 4.28 -36.61 7.82
C PRO A 400 3.95 -35.85 9.09
N GLY A 401 2.65 -35.75 9.41
CA GLY A 401 2.14 -35.09 10.63
C GLY A 401 2.04 -33.56 10.53
N VAL A 402 2.56 -32.95 9.48
CA VAL A 402 2.41 -31.49 9.24
C VAL A 402 0.98 -31.20 8.77
N ARG A 403 0.42 -30.12 9.29
CA ARG A 403 -0.89 -29.61 8.92
C ARG A 403 -0.75 -28.29 8.19
N VAL A 404 -1.29 -28.25 6.98
CA VAL A 404 -1.46 -27.04 6.17
C VAL A 404 -2.95 -26.74 6.12
N SER A 405 -3.37 -25.68 6.78
CA SER A 405 -4.80 -25.35 6.86
C SER A 405 -5.09 -23.86 6.61
N ALA A 406 -6.29 -23.60 6.07
CA ALA A 406 -6.86 -22.29 5.90
C ALA A 406 -8.30 -22.35 6.44
N ASP A 407 -8.49 -21.99 7.70
CA ASP A 407 -9.75 -22.22 8.41
C ASP A 407 -10.70 -20.99 8.39
N GLY A 408 -10.25 -19.87 7.81
CA GLY A 408 -11.10 -18.68 7.58
C GLY A 408 -12.03 -18.81 6.38
N ALA A 409 -13.00 -17.90 6.28
CA ALA A 409 -13.90 -17.85 5.11
C ALA A 409 -13.08 -17.68 3.81
N TYR A 410 -13.45 -18.43 2.77
CA TYR A 410 -12.78 -18.45 1.46
C TYR A 410 -11.28 -18.79 1.49
N GLY A 411 -10.80 -19.38 2.58
CA GLY A 411 -9.40 -19.79 2.73
C GLY A 411 -9.02 -20.94 1.79
N THR A 412 -7.73 -21.04 1.45
CA THR A 412 -7.18 -22.06 0.57
C THR A 412 -6.00 -22.77 1.24
N GLY A 413 -6.09 -24.10 1.43
CA GLY A 413 -5.00 -24.87 2.04
C GLY A 413 -3.74 -24.83 1.18
N LEU A 414 -3.84 -25.21 -0.10
CA LEU A 414 -2.77 -25.15 -1.11
C LEU A 414 -3.26 -24.40 -2.34
N LEU A 415 -2.59 -23.34 -2.71
CA LEU A 415 -2.85 -22.55 -3.91
C LEU A 415 -1.65 -22.66 -4.87
N LEU A 416 -1.85 -23.28 -6.03
CA LEU A 416 -0.92 -23.23 -7.15
C LEU A 416 -1.47 -22.20 -8.13
N ALA A 417 -0.84 -21.00 -8.14
CA ALA A 417 -1.47 -19.83 -8.75
C ALA A 417 -1.08 -19.65 -10.22
N TYR A 418 0.16 -19.46 -10.59
CA TYR A 418 0.53 -19.02 -11.94
C TYR A 418 1.46 -19.97 -12.68
N GLY A 419 2.38 -20.59 -11.99
CA GLY A 419 3.42 -21.42 -12.60
C GLY A 419 2.93 -22.80 -13.00
N LYS A 420 3.63 -23.40 -13.95
CA LYS A 420 3.38 -24.74 -14.48
C LYS A 420 4.40 -25.77 -13.98
N GLY A 421 4.11 -27.04 -14.18
CA GLY A 421 5.06 -28.13 -13.91
C GLY A 421 5.31 -28.40 -12.42
N GLN A 422 4.38 -28.03 -11.56
CA GLN A 422 4.49 -28.27 -10.11
C GLN A 422 4.41 -29.74 -9.77
N ASN A 423 5.24 -30.21 -8.83
CA ASN A 423 5.19 -31.54 -8.25
C ASN A 423 4.91 -31.46 -6.75
N VAL A 424 3.72 -31.85 -6.31
CA VAL A 424 3.32 -31.81 -4.91
C VAL A 424 3.19 -33.19 -4.33
N VAL A 425 3.95 -33.47 -3.26
CA VAL A 425 3.90 -34.75 -2.52
C VAL A 425 3.49 -34.43 -1.07
N SER A 426 2.24 -34.68 -0.72
CA SER A 426 1.79 -34.55 0.65
C SER A 426 1.78 -35.88 1.38
N ARG A 427 2.42 -35.90 2.56
CA ARG A 427 2.29 -36.94 3.58
C ARG A 427 1.70 -36.40 4.87
N GLY A 428 1.40 -35.10 4.89
CA GLY A 428 0.67 -34.38 5.92
C GLY A 428 -0.78 -34.14 5.53
N GLU A 429 -1.46 -33.28 6.28
CA GLU A 429 -2.84 -32.87 6.04
C GLU A 429 -2.88 -31.53 5.29
N ILE A 430 -3.70 -31.43 4.24
CA ILE A 430 -4.06 -30.17 3.58
C ILE A 430 -5.56 -30.00 3.71
N ARG A 431 -6.02 -28.85 4.26
CA ARG A 431 -7.45 -28.61 4.46
C ARG A 431 -7.83 -27.14 4.43
N ALA A 432 -9.14 -26.89 4.22
CA ALA A 432 -9.81 -25.63 4.50
C ALA A 432 -11.18 -25.93 5.09
N THR A 433 -11.54 -25.29 6.18
CA THR A 433 -12.78 -25.58 6.93
C THR A 433 -13.76 -24.41 6.97
N GLY A 434 -13.33 -23.19 6.57
CA GLY A 434 -14.19 -22.02 6.52
C GLY A 434 -15.19 -22.07 5.36
N THR A 435 -16.24 -21.26 5.46
CA THR A 435 -17.24 -21.11 4.40
C THR A 435 -16.58 -20.74 3.07
N GLY A 436 -16.90 -21.46 1.99
CA GLY A 436 -16.33 -21.25 0.66
C GLY A 436 -14.84 -21.62 0.54
N GLY A 437 -14.27 -22.26 1.56
CA GLY A 437 -12.85 -22.67 1.56
C GLY A 437 -12.55 -23.82 0.61
N ALA A 438 -11.30 -23.90 0.12
CA ALA A 438 -10.80 -24.94 -0.76
C ALA A 438 -9.55 -25.60 -0.17
N GLY A 439 -9.56 -26.97 -0.07
CA GLY A 439 -8.36 -27.70 0.38
C GLY A 439 -7.18 -27.48 -0.56
N ALA A 440 -7.44 -27.53 -1.88
CA ALA A 440 -6.46 -27.18 -2.91
C ALA A 440 -7.14 -26.44 -4.06
N ARG A 441 -6.43 -25.46 -4.63
CA ARG A 441 -6.90 -24.64 -5.76
C ARG A 441 -5.78 -24.49 -6.78
N PHE A 442 -6.14 -24.54 -8.07
CA PHE A 442 -5.23 -24.42 -9.20
C PHE A 442 -5.79 -23.37 -10.14
N ASP A 443 -5.07 -22.24 -10.30
CA ASP A 443 -5.51 -21.12 -11.10
C ASP A 443 -4.38 -20.51 -11.93
N PHE A 444 -4.71 -20.01 -13.12
CA PHE A 444 -3.82 -19.25 -14.02
C PHE A 444 -2.53 -19.97 -14.46
N GLY A 445 -2.48 -21.30 -14.31
CA GLY A 445 -1.34 -22.14 -14.74
C GLY A 445 -1.43 -22.66 -16.18
#